data_b215eab076dceb899b54e175e0ff904e
#
_entry.id   b215eab076dceb899b54e175e0ff904e
#
_cell.length_a   1.000
_cell.length_b   1.000
_cell.length_c   1.000
_cell.angle_alpha   90.00
_cell.angle_beta   90.00
_cell.angle_gamma   90.00
#
_symmetry.space_group_name_H-M   'P 1'
#
loop_
_entity.id
_entity.type
_entity.pdbx_description
1 polymer ?
#
loop_
_entity_poly.entity_id
_entity_poly.type
_entity_poly.pdbx_seq_one_letter_code
_entity_poly.pdbx_strand_id
1 'polypeptide(L)'
;CCHEECKTNIIPYTQHWSCTKKIGMASLLIGSLKELRVNHFKVLSKTSQTQKERDINNTIAQALKVFLNASYGVIGAETFSLYFLPTAEAVTAVGRDIISKTIETAKTISLPVLYGDTDSVFVHKPTQNQIDYLIDFCKNHYSIDLEIDKEYKYLVLSDRKKNYFGVKKDGSLDIKGLSGKKSNTPPFVKRLFNDVLEKIKPIENMSDFYEVKNEVRYVIKSVIDSFDTIPLDQ
;
A
#
# COMPACT_ATOMS: atom_id res chain seq x y z
N CYS A 1 -15.67 -16.22 23.46
CA CYS A 1 -16.86 -15.50 23.94
C CYS A 1 -17.90 -16.48 24.44
N CYS A 2 -18.41 -16.26 25.61
CA CYS A 2 -19.44 -17.11 26.24
C CYS A 2 -20.89 -16.65 25.93
N HIS A 3 -21.09 -15.68 25.07
CA HIS A 3 -22.41 -15.16 24.74
C HIS A 3 -22.91 -15.80 23.44
N GLU A 4 -23.95 -16.61 23.52
CA GLU A 4 -24.56 -17.28 22.37
C GLU A 4 -25.00 -16.29 21.26
N GLU A 5 -25.54 -15.14 21.66
CA GLU A 5 -25.95 -14.06 20.77
C GLU A 5 -24.83 -13.56 19.86
N CYS A 6 -23.57 -13.62 20.32
CA CYS A 6 -22.43 -13.17 19.51
C CYS A 6 -22.09 -14.12 18.36
N LYS A 7 -22.57 -15.36 18.40
CA LYS A 7 -22.34 -16.35 17.33
C LYS A 7 -22.97 -15.95 15.99
N THR A 8 -23.91 -15.02 16.00
CA THR A 8 -24.51 -14.46 14.80
C THR A 8 -23.61 -13.42 14.10
N ASN A 9 -22.62 -12.87 14.83
CA ASN A 9 -21.67 -11.89 14.29
C ASN A 9 -20.49 -12.60 13.63
N ILE A 10 -20.77 -13.24 12.49
CA ILE A 10 -19.81 -14.05 11.74
C ILE A 10 -18.84 -13.13 10.98
N ILE A 11 -17.56 -13.48 11.03
CA ILE A 11 -16.52 -12.83 10.26
C ILE A 11 -16.66 -13.25 8.78
N PRO A 12 -16.73 -12.31 7.83
CA PRO A 12 -16.84 -12.61 6.41
C PRO A 12 -15.84 -13.66 5.93
N TYR A 13 -16.27 -14.58 5.07
CA TYR A 13 -15.45 -15.64 4.48
C TYR A 13 -14.81 -16.62 5.48
N THR A 14 -15.28 -16.68 6.73
CA THR A 14 -14.78 -17.61 7.75
C THR A 14 -15.95 -18.27 8.49
N GLN A 15 -15.63 -19.27 9.33
CA GLN A 15 -16.56 -19.85 10.29
C GLN A 15 -16.42 -19.22 11.69
N HIS A 16 -15.59 -18.19 11.80
CA HIS A 16 -15.33 -17.51 13.06
C HIS A 16 -16.36 -16.41 13.29
N TRP A 17 -16.52 -16.07 14.55
CA TRP A 17 -17.40 -15.01 14.99
C TRP A 17 -16.71 -14.12 16.05
N SER A 18 -17.12 -12.87 16.15
CA SER A 18 -16.55 -11.93 17.11
C SER A 18 -17.58 -11.52 18.17
N CYS A 19 -17.07 -11.27 19.38
CA CYS A 19 -17.90 -10.81 20.47
C CYS A 19 -18.29 -9.33 20.29
N THR A 20 -19.60 -9.05 20.35
CA THR A 20 -20.13 -7.68 20.27
C THR A 20 -20.27 -7.02 21.66
N LYS A 21 -20.10 -7.79 22.74
CA LYS A 21 -20.32 -7.31 24.14
C LYS A 21 -19.03 -7.02 24.90
N LYS A 22 -17.91 -7.62 24.49
CA LYS A 22 -16.62 -7.44 25.18
C LYS A 22 -15.52 -7.24 24.15
N ILE A 23 -14.66 -6.28 24.42
CA ILE A 23 -13.45 -6.04 23.65
C ILE A 23 -12.37 -7.00 24.15
N GLY A 24 -11.71 -7.71 23.23
CA GLY A 24 -10.61 -8.61 23.58
C GLY A 24 -9.35 -7.86 24.01
N MET A 25 -8.53 -8.49 24.84
CA MET A 25 -7.27 -7.92 25.35
C MET A 25 -6.34 -7.46 24.20
N ALA A 26 -6.19 -8.27 23.17
CA ALA A 26 -5.37 -7.90 21.99
C ALA A 26 -5.91 -6.65 21.30
N SER A 27 -7.23 -6.53 21.12
CA SER A 27 -7.85 -5.35 20.51
C SER A 27 -7.67 -4.09 21.35
N LEU A 28 -7.76 -4.20 22.68
CA LEU A 28 -7.48 -3.08 23.60
C LEU A 28 -6.02 -2.62 23.48
N LEU A 29 -5.07 -3.54 23.57
CA LEU A 29 -3.65 -3.23 23.50
C LEU A 29 -3.27 -2.60 22.15
N ILE A 30 -3.64 -3.25 21.03
CA ILE A 30 -3.32 -2.79 19.68
C ILE A 30 -4.04 -1.47 19.40
N GLY A 31 -5.29 -1.32 19.80
CA GLY A 31 -6.05 -0.08 19.67
C GLY A 31 -5.39 1.08 20.41
N SER A 32 -5.03 0.90 21.68
CA SER A 32 -4.34 1.93 22.48
C SER A 32 -2.99 2.33 21.89
N LEU A 33 -2.21 1.36 21.41
CA LEU A 33 -0.92 1.66 20.75
C LEU A 33 -1.12 2.38 19.40
N LYS A 34 -2.18 2.05 18.65
CA LYS A 34 -2.54 2.78 17.43
C LYS A 34 -2.90 4.22 17.75
N GLU A 35 -3.74 4.45 18.74
CA GLU A 35 -4.13 5.79 19.16
C GLU A 35 -2.93 6.61 19.64
N LEU A 36 -2.09 6.04 20.47
CA LEU A 36 -0.85 6.67 20.93
C LEU A 36 0.04 7.05 19.75
N ARG A 37 0.20 6.17 18.78
CA ARG A 37 0.98 6.45 17.56
C ARG A 37 0.37 7.61 16.75
N VAL A 38 -0.93 7.54 16.48
CA VAL A 38 -1.59 8.46 15.54
C VAL A 38 -1.86 9.82 16.18
N ASN A 39 -2.42 9.82 17.39
CA ASN A 39 -2.91 11.03 18.04
C ASN A 39 -1.83 11.76 18.85
N HIS A 40 -0.72 11.09 19.16
CA HIS A 40 0.37 11.68 19.93
C HIS A 40 1.67 11.77 19.14
N PHE A 41 2.36 10.68 18.91
CA PHE A 41 3.71 10.73 18.32
C PHE A 41 3.75 11.21 16.87
N LYS A 42 2.76 10.83 16.03
CA LYS A 42 2.69 11.32 14.64
C LYS A 42 2.34 12.82 14.58
N VAL A 43 1.61 13.33 15.54
CA VAL A 43 1.33 14.77 15.67
C VAL A 43 2.58 15.51 16.13
N LEU A 44 3.18 15.07 17.24
CA LEU A 44 4.40 15.69 17.78
C LEU A 44 5.58 15.65 16.81
N SER A 45 5.70 14.63 15.97
CA SER A 45 6.72 14.59 14.92
C SER A 45 6.61 15.71 13.89
N LYS A 46 5.46 16.38 13.81
CA LYS A 46 5.22 17.51 12.91
C LYS A 46 5.18 18.86 13.63
N THR A 47 4.73 18.88 14.90
CA THR A 47 4.41 20.11 15.64
C THR A 47 5.43 20.49 16.71
N SER A 48 6.34 19.58 17.12
CA SER A 48 7.34 19.88 18.14
C SER A 48 8.27 21.03 17.70
N GLN A 49 8.74 21.82 18.68
CA GLN A 49 9.49 23.06 18.42
C GLN A 49 10.87 22.78 17.83
N THR A 50 11.59 21.79 18.34
CA THR A 50 12.94 21.49 17.90
C THR A 50 12.98 20.35 16.87
N GLN A 51 13.97 20.38 15.97
CA GLN A 51 14.17 19.30 15.00
C GLN A 51 14.46 17.97 15.71
N LYS A 52 15.27 18.01 16.79
CA LYS A 52 15.60 16.82 17.58
C LYS A 52 14.36 16.13 18.17
N GLU A 53 13.42 16.90 18.70
CA GLU A 53 12.15 16.36 19.20
C GLU A 53 11.30 15.77 18.07
N ARG A 54 11.22 16.43 16.92
CA ARG A 54 10.53 15.89 15.75
C ARG A 54 11.08 14.54 15.31
N ASP A 55 12.41 14.43 15.26
CA ASP A 55 13.10 13.19 14.86
C ASP A 55 12.86 12.06 15.86
N ILE A 56 12.94 12.35 17.17
CA ILE A 56 12.62 11.36 18.22
C ILE A 56 11.16 10.89 18.11
N ASN A 57 10.22 11.82 18.03
CA ASN A 57 8.80 11.48 17.93
C ASN A 57 8.49 10.69 16.65
N ASN A 58 9.13 11.03 15.53
CA ASN A 58 9.02 10.28 14.29
C ASN A 58 9.57 8.85 14.44
N THR A 59 10.73 8.70 15.08
CA THR A 59 11.35 7.39 15.35
C THR A 59 10.41 6.51 16.19
N ILE A 60 9.84 7.06 17.27
CA ILE A 60 8.86 6.34 18.09
C ILE A 60 7.62 5.97 17.28
N ALA A 61 7.08 6.89 16.49
CA ALA A 61 5.93 6.63 15.63
C ALA A 61 6.21 5.53 14.59
N GLN A 62 7.44 5.44 14.04
CA GLN A 62 7.84 4.37 13.13
C GLN A 62 8.02 3.04 13.87
N ALA A 63 8.62 3.01 15.05
CA ALA A 63 8.74 1.81 15.86
C ALA A 63 7.38 1.23 16.23
N LEU A 64 6.44 2.06 16.66
CA LEU A 64 5.06 1.66 16.92
C LEU A 64 4.37 1.11 15.66
N LYS A 65 4.62 1.70 14.48
CA LYS A 65 4.09 1.18 13.21
C LYS A 65 4.58 -0.24 12.93
N VAL A 66 5.87 -0.50 13.12
CA VAL A 66 6.43 -1.83 12.92
C VAL A 66 5.81 -2.82 13.89
N PHE A 67 5.69 -2.47 15.17
CA PHE A 67 5.05 -3.31 16.18
C PHE A 67 3.60 -3.63 15.83
N LEU A 68 2.80 -2.62 15.47
CA LEU A 68 1.40 -2.78 15.09
C LEU A 68 1.23 -3.68 13.85
N ASN A 69 2.09 -3.52 12.85
CA ASN A 69 2.04 -4.34 11.65
C ASN A 69 2.47 -5.80 11.89
N ALA A 70 3.43 -6.01 12.80
CA ALA A 70 3.91 -7.34 13.15
C ALA A 70 2.94 -8.12 14.04
N SER A 71 2.13 -7.43 14.84
CA SER A 71 1.27 -8.04 15.87
C SER A 71 0.31 -9.10 15.31
N TYR A 72 -0.27 -8.84 14.14
CA TYR A 72 -1.16 -9.78 13.48
C TYR A 72 -0.43 -11.09 13.09
N GLY A 73 0.77 -10.99 12.53
CA GLY A 73 1.57 -12.14 12.13
C GLY A 73 2.05 -12.97 13.33
N VAL A 74 2.39 -12.28 14.42
CA VAL A 74 2.82 -12.93 15.67
C VAL A 74 1.67 -13.69 16.32
N ILE A 75 0.45 -13.12 16.34
CA ILE A 75 -0.75 -13.81 16.87
C ILE A 75 -1.08 -15.06 16.04
N GLY A 76 -0.73 -15.08 14.75
CA GLY A 76 -0.88 -16.23 13.86
C GLY A 76 0.28 -17.24 13.90
N ALA A 77 1.32 -17.01 14.71
CA ALA A 77 2.48 -17.90 14.81
C ALA A 77 2.34 -18.88 15.98
N GLU A 78 2.40 -20.18 15.71
CA GLU A 78 2.23 -21.26 16.72
C GLU A 78 3.22 -21.19 17.88
N THR A 79 4.40 -20.62 17.65
CA THR A 79 5.43 -20.46 18.67
C THR A 79 5.17 -19.31 19.64
N PHE A 80 4.16 -18.48 19.39
CA PHE A 80 3.84 -17.33 20.22
C PHE A 80 2.89 -17.69 21.36
N SER A 81 3.19 -17.21 22.57
CA SER A 81 2.40 -17.54 23.78
C SER A 81 0.94 -17.11 23.71
N LEU A 82 0.60 -16.12 22.89
CA LEU A 82 -0.76 -15.64 22.64
C LEU A 82 -1.27 -16.05 21.26
N TYR A 83 -0.75 -17.16 20.73
CA TYR A 83 -1.21 -17.72 19.45
C TYR A 83 -2.72 -17.95 19.44
N PHE A 84 -3.37 -17.38 18.43
CA PHE A 84 -4.80 -17.59 18.21
C PHE A 84 -5.12 -17.40 16.72
N LEU A 85 -4.97 -18.47 15.96
CA LEU A 85 -5.17 -18.48 14.49
C LEU A 85 -6.49 -17.83 14.05
N PRO A 86 -7.65 -18.06 14.72
CA PRO A 86 -8.91 -17.41 14.31
C PRO A 86 -8.84 -15.88 14.26
N THR A 87 -8.06 -15.23 15.12
CA THR A 87 -7.87 -13.78 15.05
C THR A 87 -7.06 -13.37 13.82
N ALA A 88 -5.99 -14.10 13.49
CA ALA A 88 -5.17 -13.80 12.31
C ALA A 88 -5.99 -14.00 11.00
N GLU A 89 -6.77 -15.07 10.94
CA GLU A 89 -7.68 -15.33 9.81
C GLU A 89 -8.76 -14.24 9.69
N ALA A 90 -9.36 -13.83 10.83
CA ALA A 90 -10.35 -12.77 10.87
C ALA A 90 -9.81 -11.43 10.34
N VAL A 91 -8.60 -11.03 10.73
CA VAL A 91 -7.97 -9.78 10.26
C VAL A 91 -7.84 -9.77 8.75
N THR A 92 -7.35 -10.86 8.16
CA THR A 92 -7.18 -10.96 6.70
C THR A 92 -8.52 -11.07 5.96
N ALA A 93 -9.49 -11.75 6.55
CA ALA A 93 -10.82 -11.91 5.97
C ALA A 93 -11.59 -10.58 5.95
N VAL A 94 -11.57 -9.84 7.06
CA VAL A 94 -12.17 -8.49 7.15
C VAL A 94 -11.48 -7.53 6.18
N GLY A 95 -10.15 -7.53 6.11
CA GLY A 95 -9.41 -6.70 5.15
C GLY A 95 -9.82 -6.98 3.70
N ARG A 96 -10.02 -8.26 3.35
CA ARG A 96 -10.51 -8.68 2.03
C ARG A 96 -11.95 -8.22 1.77
N ASP A 97 -12.82 -8.30 2.77
CA ASP A 97 -14.20 -7.82 2.65
C ASP A 97 -14.23 -6.31 2.41
N ILE A 98 -13.46 -5.54 3.16
CA ILE A 98 -13.39 -4.08 3.03
C ILE A 98 -12.96 -3.68 1.62
N ILE A 99 -11.85 -4.22 1.11
CA ILE A 99 -11.37 -3.84 -0.22
C ILE A 99 -12.34 -4.27 -1.32
N SER A 100 -12.95 -5.46 -1.20
CA SER A 100 -13.95 -5.95 -2.16
C SER A 100 -15.18 -5.07 -2.19
N LYS A 101 -15.71 -4.72 -1.04
CA LYS A 101 -16.88 -3.83 -0.91
C LYS A 101 -16.56 -2.39 -1.36
N THR A 102 -15.38 -1.89 -1.08
CA THR A 102 -14.92 -0.58 -1.59
C THR A 102 -14.89 -0.57 -3.12
N ILE A 103 -14.37 -1.64 -3.75
CA ILE A 103 -14.35 -1.77 -5.21
C ILE A 103 -15.77 -1.89 -5.78
N GLU A 104 -16.64 -2.68 -5.16
CA GLU A 104 -18.06 -2.80 -5.55
C GLU A 104 -18.75 -1.44 -5.47
N THR A 105 -18.57 -0.72 -4.37
CA THR A 105 -19.13 0.64 -4.16
C THR A 105 -18.61 1.63 -5.19
N ALA A 106 -17.31 1.60 -5.51
CA ALA A 106 -16.75 2.43 -6.59
C ALA A 106 -17.45 2.18 -7.93
N LYS A 107 -17.73 0.92 -8.25
CA LYS A 107 -18.48 0.56 -9.47
C LYS A 107 -19.91 1.10 -9.48
N THR A 108 -20.62 1.07 -8.35
CA THR A 108 -22.00 1.59 -8.26
C THR A 108 -22.10 3.08 -8.54
N ILE A 109 -21.06 3.84 -8.19
CA ILE A 109 -20.96 5.28 -8.47
C ILE A 109 -20.24 5.59 -9.80
N SER A 110 -20.12 4.60 -10.68
CA SER A 110 -19.49 4.72 -12.00
C SER A 110 -18.04 5.23 -11.94
N LEU A 111 -17.30 4.87 -10.88
CA LEU A 111 -15.89 5.18 -10.74
C LEU A 111 -15.04 3.99 -11.22
N PRO A 112 -14.28 4.13 -12.33
CA PRO A 112 -13.46 3.04 -12.85
C PRO A 112 -12.33 2.68 -11.89
N VAL A 113 -12.30 1.43 -11.44
CA VAL A 113 -11.20 0.87 -10.65
C VAL A 113 -10.24 0.16 -11.59
N LEU A 114 -8.99 0.61 -11.60
CA LEU A 114 -7.93 0.08 -12.47
C LEU A 114 -7.19 -1.08 -11.80
N TYR A 115 -6.93 -0.99 -10.48
CA TYR A 115 -6.15 -1.97 -9.74
C TYR A 115 -6.49 -1.89 -8.25
N GLY A 116 -6.39 -3.02 -7.56
CA GLY A 116 -6.51 -3.10 -6.10
C GLY A 116 -5.41 -3.99 -5.53
N ASP A 117 -4.82 -3.58 -4.41
CA ASP A 117 -3.78 -4.34 -3.75
C ASP A 117 -3.88 -4.19 -2.23
N THR A 118 -4.18 -5.29 -1.56
CA THR A 118 -4.20 -5.46 -0.09
C THR A 118 -5.04 -4.39 0.65
N ASP A 119 -4.61 -3.14 0.65
CA ASP A 119 -5.17 -2.00 1.39
C ASP A 119 -5.29 -0.73 0.54
N SER A 120 -5.11 -0.84 -0.77
CA SER A 120 -5.18 0.29 -1.69
C SER A 120 -6.02 -0.01 -2.94
N VAL A 121 -6.70 1.02 -3.44
CA VAL A 121 -7.51 0.98 -4.66
C VAL A 121 -7.06 2.11 -5.57
N PHE A 122 -6.74 1.76 -6.83
CA PHE A 122 -6.36 2.71 -7.86
C PHE A 122 -7.57 3.01 -8.74
N VAL A 123 -7.94 4.26 -8.82
CA VAL A 123 -9.12 4.72 -9.56
C VAL A 123 -8.74 5.67 -10.68
N HIS A 124 -9.54 5.71 -11.75
CA HIS A 124 -9.26 6.52 -12.92
C HIS A 124 -10.08 7.83 -12.89
N LYS A 125 -9.38 8.98 -12.83
CA LYS A 125 -9.96 10.33 -12.91
C LYS A 125 -11.21 10.50 -12.02
N PRO A 126 -11.11 10.26 -10.70
CA PRO A 126 -12.24 10.44 -9.80
C PRO A 126 -12.64 11.91 -9.70
N THR A 127 -13.94 12.17 -9.54
CA THR A 127 -14.43 13.47 -9.07
C THR A 127 -14.30 13.57 -7.54
N GLN A 128 -14.25 14.78 -7.00
CA GLN A 128 -14.18 14.97 -5.55
C GLN A 128 -15.38 14.30 -4.84
N ASN A 129 -16.58 14.43 -5.38
CA ASN A 129 -17.77 13.79 -4.80
C ASN A 129 -17.68 12.26 -4.74
N GLN A 130 -17.07 11.62 -5.74
CA GLN A 130 -16.85 10.17 -5.73
C GLN A 130 -15.83 9.75 -4.67
N ILE A 131 -14.77 10.56 -4.48
CA ILE A 131 -13.76 10.34 -3.44
C ILE A 131 -14.41 10.45 -2.06
N ASP A 132 -15.12 11.56 -1.80
CA ASP A 132 -15.78 11.82 -0.51
C ASP A 132 -16.79 10.71 -0.19
N TYR A 133 -17.56 10.26 -1.18
CA TYR A 133 -18.49 9.15 -1.02
C TYR A 133 -17.80 7.84 -0.58
N LEU A 134 -16.65 7.49 -1.19
CA LEU A 134 -15.92 6.29 -0.80
C LEU A 134 -15.30 6.41 0.61
N ILE A 135 -14.80 7.60 0.96
CA ILE A 135 -14.27 7.88 2.29
C ILE A 135 -15.38 7.70 3.35
N ASP A 136 -16.54 8.32 3.11
CA ASP A 136 -17.70 8.21 4.01
C ASP A 136 -18.23 6.78 4.10
N PHE A 137 -18.27 6.06 2.98
CA PHE A 137 -18.64 4.65 2.96
C PHE A 137 -17.72 3.82 3.87
N CYS A 138 -16.41 3.91 3.70
CA CYS A 138 -15.44 3.15 4.52
C CYS A 138 -15.53 3.54 6.00
N LYS A 139 -15.71 4.82 6.29
CA LYS A 139 -15.82 5.32 7.67
C LYS A 139 -17.09 4.84 8.35
N ASN A 140 -18.23 4.94 7.68
CA ASN A 140 -19.54 4.62 8.27
C ASN A 140 -19.77 3.11 8.40
N HIS A 141 -19.28 2.29 7.45
CA HIS A 141 -19.52 0.85 7.47
C HIS A 141 -18.45 0.06 8.21
N TYR A 142 -17.20 0.53 8.19
CA TYR A 142 -16.06 -0.23 8.71
C TYR A 142 -15.26 0.52 9.78
N SER A 143 -15.59 1.78 10.08
CA SER A 143 -14.80 2.65 10.98
C SER A 143 -13.34 2.77 10.54
N ILE A 144 -13.11 2.78 9.23
CA ILE A 144 -11.79 2.90 8.60
C ILE A 144 -11.68 4.25 7.92
N ASP A 145 -10.58 4.96 8.22
CA ASP A 145 -10.22 6.19 7.53
C ASP A 145 -9.52 5.83 6.20
N LEU A 146 -10.18 6.15 5.09
CA LEU A 146 -9.61 6.07 3.75
C LEU A 146 -9.01 7.43 3.40
N GLU A 147 -7.78 7.45 2.88
CA GLU A 147 -7.07 8.68 2.50
C GLU A 147 -6.54 8.57 1.06
N ILE A 148 -6.40 9.71 0.39
CA ILE A 148 -5.67 9.78 -0.88
C ILE A 148 -4.17 9.69 -0.55
N ASP A 149 -3.52 8.59 -0.93
CA ASP A 149 -2.08 8.40 -0.70
C ASP A 149 -1.24 9.04 -1.82
N LYS A 150 -1.64 8.84 -3.08
CA LYS A 150 -0.87 9.28 -4.25
C LYS A 150 -1.76 9.67 -5.42
N GLU A 151 -1.32 10.67 -6.16
CA GLU A 151 -1.90 11.06 -7.43
C GLU A 151 -0.86 10.92 -8.56
N TYR A 152 -1.27 10.28 -9.65
CA TYR A 152 -0.40 10.00 -10.79
C TYR A 152 -0.80 10.83 -12.00
N LYS A 153 0.19 11.29 -12.77
CA LYS A 153 0.00 11.77 -14.14
C LYS A 153 -0.37 10.60 -15.04
N TYR A 154 0.39 9.50 -14.93
CA TYR A 154 0.08 8.22 -15.56
C TYR A 154 0.63 7.05 -14.74
N LEU A 155 0.04 5.88 -14.95
CA LEU A 155 0.39 4.63 -14.27
C LEU A 155 0.47 3.50 -15.31
N VAL A 156 1.53 2.70 -15.24
CA VAL A 156 1.72 1.50 -16.05
C VAL A 156 1.61 0.29 -15.13
N LEU A 157 0.58 -0.51 -15.36
CA LEU A 157 0.31 -1.74 -14.63
C LEU A 157 0.79 -2.93 -15.47
N SER A 158 1.38 -3.94 -14.81
CA SER A 158 1.68 -5.21 -15.44
C SER A 158 0.66 -6.29 -15.02
N ASP A 159 0.66 -7.42 -15.70
CA ASP A 159 -0.19 -8.58 -15.35
C ASP A 159 0.22 -9.23 -14.01
N ARG A 160 1.38 -8.85 -13.47
CA ARG A 160 1.88 -9.38 -12.20
C ARG A 160 1.45 -8.51 -11.04
N LYS A 161 0.94 -9.14 -9.99
CA LYS A 161 0.61 -8.46 -8.72
C LYS A 161 1.83 -7.70 -8.19
N LYS A 162 1.59 -6.49 -7.66
CA LYS A 162 2.63 -5.63 -7.05
C LYS A 162 3.78 -5.28 -8.00
N ASN A 163 3.52 -5.21 -9.30
CA ASN A 163 4.50 -4.92 -10.32
C ASN A 163 3.98 -3.80 -11.23
N TYR A 164 4.34 -2.56 -10.91
CA TYR A 164 3.92 -1.37 -11.63
C TYR A 164 4.92 -0.22 -11.46
N PHE A 165 4.80 0.77 -12.31
CA PHE A 165 5.41 2.08 -12.09
C PHE A 165 4.46 3.20 -12.50
N GLY A 166 4.63 4.36 -11.90
CA GLY A 166 3.89 5.56 -12.25
C GLY A 166 4.67 6.83 -12.01
N VAL A 167 4.34 7.86 -12.76
CA VAL A 167 4.82 9.21 -12.55
C VAL A 167 3.75 9.98 -11.78
N LYS A 168 4.11 10.45 -10.59
CA LYS A 168 3.21 11.23 -9.75
C LYS A 168 3.04 12.65 -10.30
N LYS A 169 2.02 13.37 -9.82
CA LYS A 169 1.78 14.77 -10.22
C LYS A 169 2.96 15.68 -9.92
N ASP A 170 3.74 15.40 -8.87
CA ASP A 170 4.97 16.12 -8.52
C ASP A 170 6.18 15.77 -9.41
N GLY A 171 6.01 14.88 -10.39
CA GLY A 171 7.05 14.41 -11.29
C GLY A 171 7.94 13.31 -10.69
N SER A 172 7.73 12.88 -9.46
CA SER A 172 8.48 11.79 -8.85
C SER A 172 7.97 10.42 -9.31
N LEU A 173 8.88 9.45 -9.36
CA LEU A 173 8.58 8.08 -9.76
C LEU A 173 8.16 7.22 -8.55
N ASP A 174 7.09 6.49 -8.70
CA ASP A 174 6.70 5.40 -7.80
C ASP A 174 6.81 4.07 -8.53
N ILE A 175 7.67 3.19 -8.00
CA ILE A 175 8.02 1.92 -8.64
C ILE A 175 7.85 0.79 -7.65
N LYS A 176 7.09 -0.23 -8.03
CA LYS A 176 6.87 -1.44 -7.24
C LYS A 176 7.24 -2.70 -8.03
N GLY A 177 7.95 -3.60 -7.38
CA GLY A 177 8.20 -4.96 -7.86
C GLY A 177 9.09 -5.12 -9.09
N LEU A 178 9.49 -4.05 -9.75
CA LEU A 178 10.32 -4.11 -10.96
C LEU A 178 11.75 -4.54 -10.64
N SER A 179 12.30 -5.45 -11.45
CA SER A 179 13.60 -6.07 -11.24
C SER A 179 14.75 -5.06 -11.19
N GLY A 180 14.69 -3.99 -11.97
CA GLY A 180 15.73 -2.95 -11.98
C GLY A 180 15.94 -2.24 -10.64
N LYS A 181 14.97 -2.31 -9.70
CA LYS A 181 15.07 -1.72 -8.35
C LYS A 181 15.58 -2.70 -7.28
N LYS A 182 15.74 -3.98 -7.58
CA LYS A 182 16.17 -4.96 -6.58
C LYS A 182 17.64 -4.77 -6.22
N SER A 183 18.02 -5.06 -4.97
CA SER A 183 19.40 -4.92 -4.47
C SER A 183 20.39 -5.81 -5.23
N ASN A 184 19.95 -7.01 -5.61
CA ASN A 184 20.75 -8.03 -6.31
C ASN A 184 20.78 -7.87 -7.85
N THR A 185 20.24 -6.78 -8.40
CA THR A 185 20.32 -6.52 -9.85
C THR A 185 21.72 -6.02 -10.22
N PRO A 186 22.35 -6.54 -11.28
CA PRO A 186 23.65 -6.09 -11.75
C PRO A 186 23.69 -4.57 -12.01
N PRO A 187 24.85 -3.91 -11.80
CA PRO A 187 24.95 -2.45 -11.95
C PRO A 187 24.58 -1.93 -13.33
N PHE A 188 24.99 -2.62 -14.39
CA PHE A 188 24.65 -2.20 -15.77
C PHE A 188 23.15 -2.25 -16.04
N VAL A 189 22.43 -3.25 -15.49
CA VAL A 189 20.97 -3.34 -15.61
C VAL A 189 20.30 -2.20 -14.83
N LYS A 190 20.84 -1.84 -13.66
CA LYS A 190 20.34 -0.68 -12.90
C LYS A 190 20.54 0.62 -13.65
N ARG A 191 21.69 0.81 -14.30
CA ARG A 191 21.96 1.99 -15.13
C ARG A 191 20.95 2.06 -16.27
N LEU A 192 20.85 1.00 -17.09
CA LEU A 192 19.86 0.91 -18.16
C LEU A 192 18.44 1.21 -17.69
N PHE A 193 18.04 0.63 -16.56
CA PHE A 193 16.72 0.85 -15.99
C PHE A 193 16.49 2.32 -15.61
N ASN A 194 17.49 2.98 -15.01
CA ASN A 194 17.40 4.39 -14.67
C ASN A 194 17.37 5.28 -15.91
N ASP A 195 18.15 4.98 -16.94
CA ASP A 195 18.17 5.73 -18.21
C ASP A 195 16.81 5.66 -18.89
N VAL A 196 16.18 4.48 -18.90
CA VAL A 196 14.81 4.31 -19.39
C VAL A 196 13.81 5.11 -18.56
N LEU A 197 13.92 5.08 -17.23
CA LEU A 197 13.03 5.84 -16.35
C LEU A 197 13.12 7.34 -16.56
N GLU A 198 14.33 7.90 -16.74
CA GLU A 198 14.49 9.33 -17.00
C GLU A 198 13.88 9.74 -18.35
N LYS A 199 13.92 8.87 -19.37
CA LYS A 199 13.27 9.13 -20.65
C LYS A 199 11.74 9.08 -20.61
N ILE A 200 11.17 8.18 -19.81
CA ILE A 200 9.71 8.06 -19.71
C ILE A 200 9.08 9.06 -18.75
N LYS A 201 9.84 9.62 -17.81
CA LYS A 201 9.36 10.55 -16.79
C LYS A 201 8.68 11.82 -17.34
N PRO A 202 9.14 12.46 -18.41
CA PRO A 202 8.53 13.66 -18.96
C PRO A 202 7.26 13.41 -19.79
N ILE A 203 6.87 12.17 -20.05
CA ILE A 203 5.67 11.84 -20.84
C ILE A 203 4.42 12.43 -20.18
N GLU A 204 3.64 13.17 -20.95
CA GLU A 204 2.37 13.76 -20.49
C GLU A 204 1.16 13.24 -21.29
N ASN A 205 1.38 12.83 -22.54
CA ASN A 205 0.32 12.37 -23.43
C ASN A 205 0.76 11.19 -24.31
N MET A 206 -0.15 10.66 -25.10
CA MET A 206 0.12 9.51 -25.97
C MET A 206 1.09 9.83 -27.13
N SER A 207 1.17 11.07 -27.60
CA SER A 207 2.14 11.47 -28.63
C SER A 207 3.56 11.33 -28.11
N ASP A 208 3.83 11.91 -26.93
CA ASP A 208 5.13 11.82 -26.26
C ASP A 208 5.52 10.35 -26.03
N PHE A 209 4.54 9.50 -25.68
CA PHE A 209 4.78 8.07 -25.49
C PHE A 209 5.30 7.40 -26.77
N TYR A 210 4.75 7.73 -27.94
CA TYR A 210 5.21 7.14 -29.21
C TYR A 210 6.61 7.61 -29.60
N GLU A 211 6.96 8.87 -29.32
CA GLU A 211 8.30 9.41 -29.54
C GLU A 211 9.33 8.73 -28.64
N VAL A 212 9.09 8.75 -27.34
CA VAL A 212 9.97 8.16 -26.31
C VAL A 212 10.13 6.65 -26.49
N LYS A 213 9.12 5.95 -26.99
CA LYS A 213 9.18 4.50 -27.26
C LYS A 213 10.34 4.10 -28.14
N ASN A 214 10.61 4.88 -29.19
CA ASN A 214 11.72 4.59 -30.11
C ASN A 214 13.07 4.87 -29.46
N GLU A 215 13.17 5.94 -28.68
CA GLU A 215 14.37 6.24 -27.91
C GLU A 215 14.69 5.16 -26.88
N VAL A 216 13.69 4.70 -26.15
CA VAL A 216 13.83 3.60 -25.18
C VAL A 216 14.30 2.32 -25.86
N ARG A 217 13.72 1.98 -27.00
CA ARG A 217 14.15 0.82 -27.81
C ARG A 217 15.60 0.94 -28.25
N TYR A 218 16.03 2.12 -28.66
CA TYR A 218 17.42 2.38 -29.04
C TYR A 218 18.37 2.18 -27.86
N VAL A 219 18.04 2.74 -26.69
CA VAL A 219 18.86 2.59 -25.47
C VAL A 219 18.98 1.11 -25.07
N ILE A 220 17.86 0.37 -25.07
CA ILE A 220 17.89 -1.06 -24.75
C ILE A 220 18.76 -1.82 -25.76
N LYS A 221 18.60 -1.55 -27.05
CA LYS A 221 19.37 -2.21 -28.11
C LYS A 221 20.87 -1.91 -27.99
N SER A 222 21.25 -0.66 -27.73
CA SER A 222 22.67 -0.29 -27.57
C SER A 222 23.35 -1.03 -26.43
N VAL A 223 22.65 -1.27 -25.31
CA VAL A 223 23.18 -2.05 -24.18
C VAL A 223 23.30 -3.54 -24.56
N ILE A 224 22.31 -4.09 -25.28
CA ILE A 224 22.37 -5.48 -25.75
C ILE A 224 23.56 -5.66 -26.71
N ASP A 225 23.73 -4.76 -27.65
CA ASP A 225 24.82 -4.81 -28.67
C ASP A 225 26.22 -4.64 -28.03
N SER A 226 26.29 -3.96 -26.87
CA SER A 226 27.53 -3.77 -26.09
C SER A 226 27.74 -4.80 -24.98
N PHE A 227 26.87 -5.78 -24.84
CA PHE A 227 26.86 -6.70 -23.70
C PHE A 227 28.20 -7.43 -23.49
N ASP A 228 28.82 -7.90 -24.59
CA ASP A 228 30.10 -8.61 -24.53
C ASP A 228 31.29 -7.73 -24.11
N THR A 229 31.11 -6.41 -24.09
CA THR A 229 32.15 -5.44 -23.70
C THR A 229 31.97 -4.90 -22.28
N ILE A 230 30.90 -5.28 -21.60
CA ILE A 230 30.62 -4.86 -20.22
C ILE A 230 31.55 -5.62 -19.26
N PRO A 231 32.35 -4.94 -18.43
CA PRO A 231 33.19 -5.57 -17.45
C PRO A 231 32.38 -6.45 -16.46
N LEU A 232 32.95 -7.61 -16.06
CA LEU A 232 32.27 -8.57 -15.18
C LEU A 232 31.98 -8.05 -13.78
N ASP A 233 32.64 -6.97 -13.36
CA ASP A 233 32.50 -6.30 -12.06
C ASP A 233 31.45 -5.14 -12.08
N GLN A 234 30.84 -4.90 -13.22
CA GLN A 234 29.81 -3.88 -13.43
C GLN A 234 28.45 -4.48 -13.79
#